data_0baee119c35bc1cf058e836479a5eb7d
#
_entry.id   0baee119c35bc1cf058e836479a5eb7d
#
_cell.length_a   1.000
_cell.length_b   1.000
_cell.length_c   1.000
_cell.angle_alpha   90.00
_cell.angle_beta   90.00
_cell.angle_gamma   90.00
#
_symmetry.space_group_name_H-M   'P 1'
#
loop_
_entity.id
_entity.type
_entity.pdbx_description
1 polymer ?
#
loop_
_entity_poly.entity_id
_entity_poly.type
_entity_poly.pdbx_seq_one_letter_code
_entity_poly.pdbx_strand_id
1 'polypeptide(L)'
;MLAVARARLARHAPEDIAEKAGVRYADGAFQVPTLGQTVTVRLPDCTIEPPLSNWHALTLLHLLDLADGTPPTGRTITLSQYKDGLVRGSGLDRNAELIVRRDLGVLPPEELTQRCKALGAELLPTNADFCARFDFAPRYPVWLKIWFADEEFPASGRLLLDESAPHYLTIEDAVTAASLILDRLTQTHHWT
;
A
#
# COMPACT_ATOMS: atom_id res chain seq x y z
N MET A 1 3.11 -16.05 -12.07
CA MET A 1 2.56 -15.54 -10.79
C MET A 1 1.11 -15.10 -10.96
N LEU A 2 0.77 -14.16 -11.83
CA LEU A 2 -0.62 -13.69 -12.04
C LEU A 2 -1.62 -14.83 -12.34
N ALA A 3 -1.26 -15.82 -13.16
CA ALA A 3 -2.14 -16.97 -13.46
C ALA A 3 -2.47 -17.81 -12.22
N VAL A 4 -1.54 -17.93 -11.27
CA VAL A 4 -1.76 -18.65 -10.01
C VAL A 4 -2.70 -17.86 -9.09
N ALA A 5 -2.49 -16.53 -8.97
CA ALA A 5 -3.37 -15.66 -8.19
C ALA A 5 -4.82 -15.69 -8.71
N ARG A 6 -5.00 -15.62 -10.04
CA ARG A 6 -6.31 -15.76 -10.70
C ARG A 6 -6.99 -17.10 -10.40
N ALA A 7 -6.25 -18.21 -10.50
CA ALA A 7 -6.78 -19.54 -10.21
C ALA A 7 -7.17 -19.73 -8.73
N ARG A 8 -6.55 -19.00 -7.82
CA ARG A 8 -6.91 -19.01 -6.39
C ARG A 8 -8.20 -18.25 -6.14
N LEU A 9 -8.32 -17.04 -6.67
CA LEU A 9 -9.54 -16.23 -6.58
C LEU A 9 -10.80 -16.97 -7.09
N ALA A 10 -10.66 -17.73 -8.16
CA ALA A 10 -11.76 -18.52 -8.74
C ALA A 10 -12.31 -19.63 -7.82
N ARG A 11 -11.67 -19.90 -6.67
CA ARG A 11 -12.11 -20.91 -5.68
C ARG A 11 -13.06 -20.37 -4.63
N HIS A 12 -13.20 -19.06 -4.53
CA HIS A 12 -14.00 -18.38 -3.53
C HIS A 12 -15.24 -17.75 -4.16
N ALA A 13 -16.31 -17.65 -3.39
CA ALA A 13 -17.48 -16.90 -3.84
C ALA A 13 -17.12 -15.41 -3.95
N PRO A 14 -17.45 -14.74 -5.06
CA PRO A 14 -17.08 -13.35 -5.25
C PRO A 14 -17.63 -12.39 -4.19
N GLU A 15 -18.82 -12.70 -3.68
CA GLU A 15 -19.49 -11.93 -2.63
C GLU A 15 -18.70 -12.00 -1.31
N ASP A 16 -18.18 -13.18 -0.94
CA ASP A 16 -17.35 -13.37 0.24
C ASP A 16 -16.01 -12.62 0.12
N ILE A 17 -15.39 -12.65 -1.06
CA ILE A 17 -14.17 -11.87 -1.35
C ILE A 17 -14.47 -10.39 -1.15
N ALA A 18 -15.55 -9.89 -1.74
CA ALA A 18 -15.92 -8.48 -1.68
C ALA A 18 -16.16 -8.02 -0.24
N GLU A 19 -16.88 -8.79 0.55
CA GLU A 19 -17.14 -8.50 1.96
C GLU A 19 -15.84 -8.44 2.76
N LYS A 20 -14.98 -9.46 2.63
CA LYS A 20 -13.72 -9.55 3.37
C LYS A 20 -12.72 -8.48 2.97
N ALA A 21 -12.58 -8.21 1.68
CA ALA A 21 -11.69 -7.17 1.19
C ALA A 21 -12.25 -5.74 1.35
N GLY A 22 -13.55 -5.60 1.67
CA GLY A 22 -14.21 -4.30 1.78
C GLY A 22 -14.41 -3.61 0.44
N VAL A 23 -14.57 -4.37 -0.66
CA VAL A 23 -14.76 -3.85 -2.01
C VAL A 23 -16.18 -4.13 -2.51
N ARG A 24 -16.62 -3.38 -3.51
CA ARG A 24 -17.90 -3.63 -4.15
C ARG A 24 -17.76 -4.69 -5.23
N TYR A 25 -18.68 -5.66 -5.26
CA TYR A 25 -18.84 -6.61 -6.35
C TYR A 25 -20.19 -6.38 -7.04
N ALA A 26 -20.17 -6.20 -8.36
CA ALA A 26 -21.36 -6.06 -9.18
C ALA A 26 -21.03 -6.43 -10.64
N ASP A 27 -22.01 -6.99 -11.36
CA ASP A 27 -21.90 -7.28 -12.80
C ASP A 27 -20.66 -8.12 -13.16
N GLY A 28 -20.29 -9.07 -12.31
CA GLY A 28 -19.14 -9.96 -12.53
C GLY A 28 -17.78 -9.29 -12.32
N ALA A 29 -17.72 -8.16 -11.61
CA ALA A 29 -16.49 -7.43 -11.40
C ALA A 29 -16.38 -6.84 -9.99
N PHE A 30 -15.15 -6.79 -9.44
CA PHE A 30 -14.82 -6.04 -8.25
C PHE A 30 -14.42 -4.60 -8.60
N GLN A 31 -14.95 -3.63 -7.87
CA GLN A 31 -14.51 -2.23 -7.91
C GLN A 31 -13.54 -2.02 -6.75
N VAL A 32 -12.25 -1.90 -7.06
CA VAL A 32 -11.18 -1.84 -6.05
C VAL A 32 -10.56 -0.45 -6.03
N PRO A 33 -10.89 0.40 -5.04
CA PRO A 33 -10.14 1.62 -4.80
C PRO A 33 -8.68 1.29 -4.43
N THR A 34 -7.73 1.97 -5.07
CA THR A 34 -6.30 1.76 -4.82
C THR A 34 -5.49 2.99 -5.20
N LEU A 35 -4.74 3.56 -4.27
CA LEU A 35 -3.82 4.68 -4.49
C LEU A 35 -4.40 5.79 -5.38
N GLY A 36 -5.56 6.32 -4.97
CA GLY A 36 -6.20 7.47 -5.61
C GLY A 36 -6.99 7.18 -6.88
N GLN A 37 -7.09 5.92 -7.31
CA GLN A 37 -7.92 5.49 -8.44
C GLN A 37 -8.81 4.32 -8.04
N THR A 38 -9.80 4.00 -8.86
CA THR A 38 -10.58 2.78 -8.74
C THR A 38 -10.32 1.92 -9.97
N VAL A 39 -9.95 0.66 -9.75
CA VAL A 39 -9.80 -0.30 -10.82
C VAL A 39 -10.93 -1.33 -10.78
N THR A 40 -11.30 -1.82 -11.97
CA THR A 40 -12.27 -2.90 -12.14
C THR A 40 -11.53 -4.21 -12.36
N VAL A 41 -11.74 -5.18 -11.48
CA VAL A 41 -11.19 -6.55 -11.63
C VAL A 41 -12.33 -7.45 -12.09
N ARG A 42 -12.35 -7.82 -13.37
CA ARG A 42 -13.43 -8.57 -14.00
C ARG A 42 -13.18 -10.07 -13.97
N LEU A 43 -14.15 -10.82 -13.48
CA LEU A 43 -14.12 -12.28 -13.49
C LEU A 43 -14.64 -12.84 -14.85
N PRO A 44 -14.26 -14.08 -15.26
CA PRO A 44 -13.37 -15.00 -14.52
C PRO A 44 -11.87 -14.74 -14.72
N ASP A 45 -11.48 -13.97 -15.74
CA ASP A 45 -10.07 -13.82 -16.17
C ASP A 45 -9.26 -12.87 -15.28
N CYS A 46 -9.90 -12.21 -14.32
CA CYS A 46 -9.31 -11.18 -13.47
C CYS A 46 -8.58 -10.10 -14.30
N THR A 47 -9.20 -9.66 -15.40
CA THR A 47 -8.71 -8.52 -16.16
C THR A 47 -8.87 -7.25 -15.34
N ILE A 48 -7.86 -6.37 -15.36
CA ILE A 48 -7.83 -5.15 -14.56
C ILE A 48 -7.87 -3.94 -15.47
N GLU A 49 -8.84 -3.05 -15.25
CA GLU A 49 -9.05 -1.81 -16.01
C GLU A 49 -9.28 -0.63 -15.05
N PRO A 50 -8.56 0.51 -15.22
CA PRO A 50 -7.42 0.71 -16.11
C PRO A 50 -6.25 -0.22 -15.77
N PRO A 51 -5.32 -0.47 -16.73
CA PRO A 51 -4.21 -1.39 -16.51
C PRO A 51 -3.27 -0.87 -15.41
N LEU A 52 -2.81 -1.78 -14.59
CA LEU A 52 -1.81 -1.54 -13.55
C LEU A 52 -0.47 -2.17 -13.95
N SER A 53 0.62 -1.77 -13.28
CA SER A 53 1.87 -2.51 -13.35
C SER A 53 1.67 -3.95 -12.86
N ASN A 54 2.49 -4.88 -13.34
CA ASN A 54 2.38 -6.28 -12.96
C ASN A 54 2.45 -6.52 -11.45
N TRP A 55 3.31 -5.78 -10.76
CA TRP A 55 3.46 -5.88 -9.31
C TRP A 55 2.24 -5.35 -8.56
N HIS A 56 1.69 -4.21 -8.99
CA HIS A 56 0.49 -3.66 -8.38
C HIS A 56 -0.71 -4.59 -8.60
N ALA A 57 -0.89 -5.07 -9.84
CA ALA A 57 -1.94 -6.04 -10.18
C ALA A 57 -1.83 -7.32 -9.34
N LEU A 58 -0.62 -7.90 -9.23
CA LEU A 58 -0.39 -9.11 -8.45
C LEU A 58 -0.72 -8.90 -6.97
N THR A 59 -0.25 -7.79 -6.38
CA THR A 59 -0.49 -7.48 -4.97
C THR A 59 -1.97 -7.28 -4.69
N LEU A 60 -2.73 -6.62 -5.59
CA LEU A 60 -4.18 -6.49 -5.44
C LEU A 60 -4.91 -7.83 -5.54
N LEU A 61 -4.50 -8.72 -6.46
CA LEU A 61 -5.10 -10.05 -6.56
C LEU A 61 -4.81 -10.90 -5.32
N HIS A 62 -3.60 -10.81 -4.76
CA HIS A 62 -3.27 -11.47 -3.50
C HIS A 62 -4.08 -10.91 -2.34
N LEU A 63 -4.28 -9.59 -2.28
CA LEU A 63 -5.12 -8.97 -1.24
C LEU A 63 -6.56 -9.48 -1.32
N LEU A 64 -7.15 -9.57 -2.51
CA LEU A 64 -8.49 -10.12 -2.70
C LEU A 64 -8.57 -11.61 -2.30
N ASP A 65 -7.51 -12.40 -2.54
CA ASP A 65 -7.45 -13.82 -2.18
C ASP A 65 -7.24 -14.05 -0.68
N LEU A 66 -6.45 -13.21 -0.02
CA LEU A 66 -6.01 -13.43 1.36
C LEU A 66 -6.85 -12.69 2.40
N ALA A 67 -7.61 -11.68 2.00
CA ALA A 67 -8.43 -10.90 2.92
C ALA A 67 -9.36 -11.79 3.75
N ASP A 68 -9.28 -11.69 5.07
CA ASP A 68 -10.12 -12.46 6.00
C ASP A 68 -11.25 -11.65 6.64
N GLY A 69 -11.29 -10.33 6.36
CA GLY A 69 -12.32 -9.42 6.85
C GLY A 69 -11.98 -8.71 8.15
N THR A 70 -10.82 -8.96 8.74
CA THR A 70 -10.37 -8.26 9.97
C THR A 70 -10.37 -6.74 9.77
N PRO A 71 -11.09 -5.96 10.60
CA PRO A 71 -11.12 -4.51 10.43
C PRO A 71 -9.77 -3.87 10.80
N PRO A 72 -9.39 -2.75 10.16
CA PRO A 72 -8.24 -1.97 10.58
C PRO A 72 -8.36 -1.53 12.05
N THR A 73 -7.27 -1.65 12.79
CA THR A 73 -7.22 -1.35 14.24
C THR A 73 -6.91 0.11 14.53
N GLY A 74 -6.32 0.83 13.58
CA GLY A 74 -5.78 2.17 13.76
C GLY A 74 -4.43 2.20 14.49
N ARG A 75 -3.92 1.05 14.95
CA ARG A 75 -2.57 0.93 15.53
C ARG A 75 -1.55 0.65 14.44
N THR A 76 -0.46 1.42 14.45
CA THR A 76 0.56 1.30 13.41
C THR A 76 1.74 0.45 13.85
N ILE A 77 2.23 -0.35 12.91
CA ILE A 77 3.45 -1.18 13.03
C ILE A 77 4.41 -0.86 11.88
N THR A 78 5.71 -1.13 12.08
CA THR A 78 6.70 -1.13 11.00
C THR A 78 6.67 -2.46 10.25
N LEU A 79 7.31 -2.52 9.09
CA LEU A 79 7.45 -3.76 8.34
C LEU A 79 8.31 -4.81 9.07
N SER A 80 9.27 -4.38 9.88
CA SER A 80 10.04 -5.28 10.74
C SER A 80 9.22 -5.92 11.86
N GLN A 81 8.12 -5.28 12.28
CA GLN A 81 7.18 -5.81 13.27
C GLN A 81 6.09 -6.68 12.65
N TYR A 82 6.04 -6.77 11.33
CA TYR A 82 5.12 -7.65 10.63
C TYR A 82 5.40 -9.12 10.99
N LYS A 83 4.39 -9.98 10.91
CA LYS A 83 4.60 -11.42 11.04
C LYS A 83 5.64 -11.87 10.00
N ASP A 84 6.70 -12.54 10.45
CA ASP A 84 7.86 -12.95 9.65
C ASP A 84 8.69 -11.78 9.04
N GLY A 85 8.48 -10.54 9.53
CA GLY A 85 9.08 -9.32 9.01
C GLY A 85 10.51 -9.01 9.47
N LEU A 86 11.05 -9.73 10.47
CA LEU A 86 12.35 -9.40 11.07
C LEU A 86 13.51 -9.31 10.06
N VAL A 87 13.55 -10.16 9.05
CA VAL A 87 14.61 -10.16 8.04
C VAL A 87 14.24 -9.27 6.85
N ARG A 88 13.08 -9.51 6.24
CA ARG A 88 12.66 -8.83 5.00
C ARG A 88 12.13 -7.43 5.25
N GLY A 89 11.31 -7.25 6.28
CA GLY A 89 10.75 -5.96 6.67
C GLY A 89 11.80 -4.96 7.12
N SER A 90 12.80 -5.39 7.90
CA SER A 90 13.91 -4.52 8.34
C SER A 90 14.73 -3.94 7.19
N GLY A 91 14.86 -4.68 6.09
CA GLY A 91 15.51 -4.18 4.88
C GLY A 91 14.74 -3.04 4.24
N LEU A 92 13.42 -3.17 4.15
CA LEU A 92 12.57 -2.12 3.59
C LEU A 92 12.43 -0.92 4.54
N ASP A 93 12.30 -1.13 5.86
CA ASP A 93 12.26 -0.02 6.81
C ASP A 93 13.49 0.89 6.66
N ARG A 94 14.69 0.29 6.54
CA ARG A 94 15.93 1.05 6.28
C ARG A 94 15.95 1.71 4.91
N ASN A 95 15.49 1.03 3.87
CA ASN A 95 15.41 1.59 2.52
C ASN A 95 14.42 2.76 2.46
N ALA A 96 13.26 2.63 3.11
CA ALA A 96 12.28 3.70 3.21
C ALA A 96 12.86 4.93 3.93
N GLU A 97 13.60 4.75 5.02
CA GLU A 97 14.29 5.83 5.72
C GLU A 97 15.32 6.53 4.83
N LEU A 98 16.11 5.76 4.04
CA LEU A 98 17.06 6.32 3.08
C LEU A 98 16.36 7.12 1.97
N ILE A 99 15.26 6.62 1.42
CA ILE A 99 14.47 7.31 0.40
C ILE A 99 13.87 8.61 0.98
N VAL A 100 13.30 8.54 2.18
CA VAL A 100 12.80 9.75 2.84
C VAL A 100 13.91 10.77 3.02
N ARG A 101 15.05 10.36 3.58
CA ARG A 101 16.19 11.26 3.83
C ARG A 101 16.72 11.90 2.55
N ARG A 102 16.84 11.15 1.47
CA ARG A 102 17.48 11.60 0.23
C ARG A 102 16.54 12.31 -0.73
N ASP A 103 15.30 11.80 -0.85
CA ASP A 103 14.41 12.15 -1.95
C ASP A 103 13.14 12.88 -1.48
N LEU A 104 12.48 12.43 -0.44
CA LEU A 104 11.18 12.98 -0.02
C LEU A 104 11.31 14.10 1.01
N GLY A 105 12.20 13.96 1.99
CA GLY A 105 12.39 14.93 3.06
C GLY A 105 13.17 16.19 2.64
N VAL A 106 13.65 16.24 1.40
CA VAL A 106 14.27 17.42 0.79
C VAL A 106 13.32 18.17 -0.15
N LEU A 107 12.15 17.61 -0.42
CA LEU A 107 11.13 18.27 -1.24
C LEU A 107 10.50 19.43 -0.46
N PRO A 108 10.09 20.52 -1.15
CA PRO A 108 9.18 21.49 -0.57
C PRO A 108 7.92 20.80 -0.04
N PRO A 109 7.42 21.15 1.16
CA PRO A 109 6.23 20.52 1.75
C PRO A 109 5.00 20.56 0.84
N GLU A 110 4.84 21.61 0.04
CA GLU A 110 3.75 21.75 -0.93
C GLU A 110 3.86 20.73 -2.06
N GLU A 111 5.06 20.48 -2.56
CA GLU A 111 5.30 19.50 -3.61
C GLU A 111 5.05 18.09 -3.09
N LEU A 112 5.57 17.76 -1.91
CA LEU A 112 5.31 16.48 -1.24
C LEU A 112 3.81 16.26 -1.04
N THR A 113 3.11 17.31 -0.57
CA THR A 113 1.64 17.30 -0.40
C THR A 113 0.93 16.99 -1.71
N GLN A 114 1.33 17.64 -2.81
CA GLN A 114 0.71 17.40 -4.13
C GLN A 114 0.94 15.96 -4.60
N ARG A 115 2.16 15.43 -4.45
CA ARG A 115 2.48 14.05 -4.81
C ARG A 115 1.66 13.04 -3.99
N CYS A 116 1.53 13.25 -2.68
CA CYS A 116 0.70 12.41 -1.82
C CYS A 116 -0.79 12.47 -2.21
N LYS A 117 -1.33 13.66 -2.45
CA LYS A 117 -2.72 13.84 -2.90
C LYS A 117 -3.01 13.21 -4.25
N ALA A 118 -2.04 13.22 -5.18
CA ALA A 118 -2.17 12.55 -6.47
C ALA A 118 -2.34 11.02 -6.34
N LEU A 119 -1.87 10.45 -5.22
CA LEU A 119 -2.09 9.04 -4.85
C LEU A 119 -3.29 8.85 -3.92
N GLY A 120 -4.16 9.84 -3.79
CA GLY A 120 -5.36 9.78 -2.97
C GLY A 120 -5.09 9.83 -1.46
N ALA A 121 -3.91 10.28 -1.04
CA ALA A 121 -3.57 10.32 0.37
C ALA A 121 -4.36 11.38 1.14
N GLU A 122 -4.74 11.04 2.36
CA GLU A 122 -5.23 11.94 3.38
C GLU A 122 -4.06 12.46 4.22
N LEU A 123 -3.98 13.78 4.41
CA LEU A 123 -3.00 14.39 5.32
C LEU A 123 -3.56 14.39 6.74
N LEU A 124 -2.79 13.90 7.69
CA LEU A 124 -3.23 13.72 9.07
C LEU A 124 -2.39 14.57 10.04
N PRO A 125 -3.02 15.16 11.07
CA PRO A 125 -2.28 15.73 12.18
C PRO A 125 -1.47 14.65 12.89
N THR A 126 -0.24 14.98 13.27
CA THR A 126 0.71 14.01 13.84
C THR A 126 1.73 14.73 14.72
N ASN A 127 2.53 13.94 15.44
CA ASN A 127 3.71 14.42 16.15
C ASN A 127 4.97 14.52 15.26
N ALA A 128 4.87 14.14 13.98
CA ALA A 128 5.89 14.40 12.97
C ALA A 128 5.58 15.73 12.26
N ASP A 129 6.48 16.22 11.41
CA ASP A 129 6.25 17.45 10.64
C ASP A 129 5.27 17.20 9.48
N PHE A 130 5.22 15.97 9.00
CA PHE A 130 4.34 15.56 7.90
C PHE A 130 3.83 14.14 8.11
N CYS A 131 2.53 13.92 7.85
CA CYS A 131 1.93 12.59 7.83
C CYS A 131 0.90 12.47 6.72
N ALA A 132 1.07 11.46 5.87
CA ALA A 132 0.11 11.10 4.82
C ALA A 132 -0.33 9.65 5.00
N ARG A 133 -1.64 9.39 4.93
CA ARG A 133 -2.24 8.07 4.88
C ARG A 133 -2.67 7.75 3.46
N PHE A 134 -2.21 6.64 2.95
CA PHE A 134 -2.59 6.06 1.66
C PHE A 134 -3.45 4.84 1.89
N ASP A 135 -4.54 4.70 1.15
CA ASP A 135 -5.28 3.44 1.09
C ASP A 135 -4.77 2.64 -0.12
N PHE A 136 -3.88 1.65 0.14
CA PHE A 136 -3.48 0.71 -0.90
C PHE A 136 -4.67 -0.12 -1.38
N ALA A 137 -5.57 -0.45 -0.46
CA ALA A 137 -6.91 -0.97 -0.70
C ALA A 137 -7.81 -0.53 0.49
N PRO A 138 -9.14 -0.71 0.43
CA PRO A 138 -10.07 -0.15 1.43
C PRO A 138 -9.79 -0.51 2.88
N ARG A 139 -9.19 -1.69 3.12
CA ARG A 139 -8.82 -2.16 4.48
C ARG A 139 -7.31 -2.31 4.66
N TYR A 140 -6.52 -1.67 3.79
CA TYR A 140 -5.07 -1.74 3.81
C TYR A 140 -4.45 -0.33 3.81
N PRO A 141 -4.56 0.42 4.93
CA PRO A 141 -3.97 1.74 5.03
C PRO A 141 -2.45 1.64 5.28
N VAL A 142 -1.72 2.60 4.69
CA VAL A 142 -0.27 2.76 4.84
C VAL A 142 0.01 4.22 5.19
N TRP A 143 0.81 4.47 6.21
CA TRP A 143 1.18 5.83 6.62
C TRP A 143 2.63 6.12 6.27
N LEU A 144 2.87 7.31 5.75
CA LEU A 144 4.19 7.91 5.63
C LEU A 144 4.31 9.04 6.63
N LYS A 145 5.25 8.93 7.57
CA LYS A 145 5.62 10.00 8.50
C LYS A 145 6.99 10.52 8.16
N ILE A 146 7.15 11.84 8.14
CA ILE A 146 8.42 12.52 7.85
C ILE A 146 8.67 13.59 8.93
N TRP A 147 9.90 13.64 9.40
CA TRP A 147 10.51 14.75 10.10
C TRP A 147 11.48 15.40 9.13
N PHE A 148 11.25 16.67 8.81
CA PHE A 148 12.13 17.39 7.88
C PHE A 148 13.50 17.66 8.52
N ALA A 149 14.48 17.92 7.67
CA ALA A 149 15.81 18.32 8.14
C ALA A 149 15.73 19.67 8.85
N ASP A 150 16.47 19.83 9.93
CA ASP A 150 16.74 21.08 10.63
C ASP A 150 18.25 21.34 10.72
N GLU A 151 18.66 22.32 11.54
CA GLU A 151 20.08 22.68 11.71
C GLU A 151 20.92 21.58 12.38
N GLU A 152 20.28 20.67 13.16
CA GLU A 152 20.98 19.65 13.93
C GLU A 152 20.82 18.25 13.33
N PHE A 153 19.69 17.97 12.68
CA PHE A 153 19.36 16.61 12.23
C PHE A 153 18.96 16.57 10.75
N PRO A 154 19.41 15.55 10.00
CA PRO A 154 18.92 15.31 8.66
C PRO A 154 17.46 14.83 8.68
N ALA A 155 16.77 14.99 7.55
CA ALA A 155 15.42 14.43 7.39
C ALA A 155 15.38 12.95 7.72
N SER A 156 14.31 12.52 8.35
CA SER A 156 14.03 11.12 8.66
C SER A 156 12.56 10.79 8.44
N GLY A 157 12.23 9.52 8.33
CA GLY A 157 10.83 9.14 8.21
C GLY A 157 10.62 7.64 8.16
N ARG A 158 9.35 7.26 8.20
CA ARG A 158 8.94 5.85 8.28
C ARG A 158 7.69 5.60 7.46
N LEU A 159 7.64 4.43 6.83
CA LEU A 159 6.39 3.82 6.40
C LEU A 159 5.86 2.92 7.51
N LEU A 160 4.56 3.05 7.77
CA LEU A 160 3.88 2.28 8.80
C LEU A 160 2.65 1.61 8.19
N LEU A 161 2.32 0.43 8.68
CA LEU A 161 1.12 -0.33 8.32
C LEU A 161 0.17 -0.40 9.51
N ASP A 162 -1.10 -0.73 9.26
CA ASP A 162 -2.01 -1.11 10.33
C ASP A 162 -1.62 -2.49 10.91
N GLU A 163 -1.81 -2.69 12.20
CA GLU A 163 -1.57 -3.97 12.85
C GLU A 163 -2.37 -5.12 12.23
N SER A 164 -3.52 -4.82 11.58
CA SER A 164 -4.32 -5.80 10.84
C SER A 164 -3.74 -6.18 9.47
N ALA A 165 -2.70 -5.52 8.98
CA ALA A 165 -2.14 -5.75 7.65
C ALA A 165 -1.79 -7.22 7.34
N PRO A 166 -1.29 -8.06 8.30
CA PRO A 166 -1.05 -9.48 8.07
C PRO A 166 -2.28 -10.33 7.73
N HIS A 167 -3.48 -9.79 7.93
CA HIS A 167 -4.76 -10.43 7.56
C HIS A 167 -5.14 -10.23 6.09
N TYR A 168 -4.34 -9.45 5.35
CA TYR A 168 -4.62 -9.08 3.96
C TYR A 168 -3.49 -9.43 3.00
N LEU A 169 -2.24 -9.34 3.43
CA LEU A 169 -1.07 -9.56 2.58
C LEU A 169 0.00 -10.36 3.33
N THR A 170 0.84 -11.06 2.58
CA THR A 170 2.08 -11.62 3.11
C THR A 170 3.11 -10.50 3.32
N ILE A 171 4.22 -10.79 4.03
CA ILE A 171 5.30 -9.80 4.19
C ILE A 171 5.90 -9.38 2.83
N GLU A 172 6.00 -10.29 1.87
CA GLU A 172 6.50 -10.00 0.53
C GLU A 172 5.59 -9.03 -0.21
N ASP A 173 4.28 -9.25 -0.13
CA ASP A 173 3.28 -8.36 -0.75
C ASP A 173 3.20 -7.02 -0.02
N ALA A 174 3.34 -7.01 1.31
CA ALA A 174 3.40 -5.79 2.11
C ALA A 174 4.62 -4.92 1.74
N VAL A 175 5.79 -5.54 1.56
CA VAL A 175 7.00 -4.90 1.04
C VAL A 175 6.74 -4.32 -0.35
N THR A 176 6.07 -5.08 -1.22
CA THR A 176 5.73 -4.63 -2.58
C THR A 176 4.77 -3.43 -2.56
N ALA A 177 3.70 -3.49 -1.76
CA ALA A 177 2.75 -2.38 -1.62
C ALA A 177 3.42 -1.09 -1.13
N ALA A 178 4.28 -1.20 -0.11
CA ALA A 178 5.05 -0.08 0.41
C ALA A 178 6.04 0.49 -0.63
N SER A 179 6.74 -0.38 -1.37
CA SER A 179 7.66 0.02 -2.43
C SER A 179 6.95 0.75 -3.57
N LEU A 180 5.77 0.27 -3.98
CA LEU A 180 4.94 0.92 -5.00
C LEU A 180 4.54 2.35 -4.61
N ILE A 181 4.24 2.61 -3.34
CA ILE A 181 3.96 3.96 -2.85
C ILE A 181 5.21 4.84 -2.95
N LEU A 182 6.36 4.35 -2.44
CA LEU A 182 7.62 5.10 -2.48
C LEU A 182 8.05 5.43 -3.91
N ASP A 183 8.00 4.46 -4.83
CA ASP A 183 8.38 4.66 -6.23
C ASP A 183 7.52 5.73 -6.92
N ARG A 184 6.22 5.75 -6.63
CA ARG A 184 5.33 6.78 -7.17
C ARG A 184 5.59 8.15 -6.57
N LEU A 185 5.90 8.24 -5.28
CA LEU A 185 6.25 9.49 -4.62
C LEU A 185 7.57 10.06 -5.10
N THR A 186 8.57 9.21 -5.34
CA THR A 186 9.89 9.60 -5.86
C THR A 186 9.91 9.72 -7.38
N GLN A 187 8.83 9.34 -8.07
CA GLN A 187 8.75 9.25 -9.54
C GLN A 187 9.83 8.32 -10.14
N THR A 188 10.27 7.36 -9.36
CA THR A 188 11.13 6.26 -9.84
C THR A 188 10.26 5.13 -10.38
N HIS A 189 10.74 4.42 -11.39
CA HIS A 189 9.94 3.41 -12.10
C HIS A 189 10.50 1.99 -11.90
N HIS A 190 10.94 1.67 -10.69
CA HIS A 190 11.52 0.35 -10.39
C HIS A 190 10.51 -0.80 -10.41
N TRP A 191 9.22 -0.50 -10.15
CA TRP A 191 8.14 -1.50 -10.03
C TRP A 191 7.02 -1.32 -11.08
N THR A 192 7.31 -0.62 -12.16
CA THR A 192 6.36 -0.45 -13.28
C THR A 192 6.38 -1.61 -14.26
#